data_1a161542bef36ad11d43fbe83a83f4a9
#
_entry.id   1a161542bef36ad11d43fbe83a83f4a9
#
_cell.length_a   1.000
_cell.length_b   1.000
_cell.length_c   1.000
_cell.angle_alpha   90.00
_cell.angle_beta   90.00
_cell.angle_gamma   90.00
#
_symmetry.space_group_name_H-M   'P 1'
#
loop_
_entity.id
_entity.type
_entity.pdbx_description
1 polymer ?
#
loop_
_entity_poly.entity_id
_entity_poly.type
_entity_poly.pdbx_seq_one_letter_code
_entity_poly.pdbx_strand_id
1 'polypeptide(L)'
;MGVKVDIVFLEEPCSACLIIFNLIKEIMERLKGKYDFLEVNYIEIKKLEDLHSIKGLEVEKFPAIIIDGEQISAGTIPDIGEIEKIISLKYRE
;
A
#
# COMPACT_ATOMS: atom_id res chain seq x y z
N MET A 1 18.92 3.27 -4.85
CA MET A 1 17.56 3.32 -5.34
C MET A 1 16.59 2.95 -4.24
N GLY A 2 15.42 3.56 -4.22
CA GLY A 2 14.44 3.31 -3.18
C GLY A 2 13.43 2.24 -3.53
N VAL A 3 12.62 1.88 -2.55
CA VAL A 3 11.48 0.98 -2.74
C VAL A 3 10.22 1.84 -2.69
N LYS A 4 9.37 1.69 -3.70
CA LYS A 4 8.13 2.47 -3.82
C LYS A 4 6.94 1.66 -3.32
N VAL A 5 6.20 2.22 -2.37
CA VAL A 5 4.98 1.61 -1.83
C VAL A 5 3.80 2.51 -2.15
N ASP A 6 2.80 1.97 -2.82
CA ASP A 6 1.57 2.70 -3.13
C ASP A 6 0.42 2.11 -2.33
N ILE A 7 -0.26 2.97 -1.57
CA ILE A 7 -1.45 2.60 -0.80
C ILE A 7 -2.66 3.18 -1.51
N VAL A 8 -3.50 2.31 -2.06
CA VAL A 8 -4.68 2.71 -2.82
C VAL A 8 -5.91 2.61 -1.93
N PHE A 9 -6.68 3.66 -1.83
CA PHE A 9 -7.87 3.71 -0.96
C PHE A 9 -9.01 4.48 -1.62
N LEU A 10 -10.23 4.22 -1.15
CA LEU A 10 -11.42 4.91 -1.68
C LEU A 10 -11.66 6.22 -0.94
N GLU A 11 -12.19 7.23 -1.66
CA GLU A 11 -12.54 8.52 -1.07
C GLU A 11 -13.56 8.36 0.06
N GLU A 12 -14.54 7.48 -0.14
CA GLU A 12 -15.55 7.20 0.88
C GLU A 12 -15.51 5.71 1.27
N PRO A 13 -14.52 5.31 2.10
CA PRO A 13 -14.41 3.92 2.51
C PRO A 13 -15.49 3.53 3.50
N CYS A 14 -15.83 2.23 3.57
CA CYS A 14 -16.70 1.72 4.62
C CYS A 14 -15.97 1.83 5.98
N SER A 15 -16.70 1.71 7.08
CA SER A 15 -16.11 1.84 8.41
C SER A 15 -14.95 0.88 8.65
N ALA A 16 -15.10 -0.38 8.24
CA ALA A 16 -14.04 -1.38 8.37
C ALA A 16 -12.83 -1.03 7.50
N CYS A 17 -13.08 -0.56 6.28
CA CYS A 17 -12.00 -0.16 5.35
C CYS A 17 -11.23 1.03 5.90
N LEU A 18 -11.91 1.98 6.54
CA LEU A 18 -11.27 3.13 7.14
C LEU A 18 -10.36 2.74 8.30
N ILE A 19 -10.81 1.80 9.13
CA ILE A 19 -10.01 1.29 10.25
C ILE A 19 -8.74 0.61 9.72
N ILE A 20 -8.88 -0.23 8.71
CA ILE A 20 -7.76 -0.93 8.08
C ILE A 20 -6.79 0.08 7.46
N PHE A 21 -7.30 1.09 6.77
CA PHE A 21 -6.47 2.12 6.15
C PHE A 21 -5.65 2.88 7.19
N ASN A 22 -6.28 3.27 8.32
CA ASN A 22 -5.58 3.98 9.37
C ASN A 22 -4.46 3.14 9.99
N LEU A 23 -4.69 1.84 10.16
CA LEU A 23 -3.67 0.92 10.66
C LEU A 23 -2.50 0.79 9.67
N ILE A 24 -2.81 0.67 8.38
CA ILE A 24 -1.78 0.60 7.33
C ILE A 24 -0.95 1.88 7.31
N LYS A 25 -1.62 3.03 7.42
CA LYS A 25 -0.94 4.33 7.43
C LYS A 25 0.05 4.42 8.60
N GLU A 26 -0.37 3.96 9.77
CA GLU A 26 0.48 3.95 10.96
C GLU A 26 1.68 3.02 10.77
N ILE A 27 1.46 1.82 10.19
CA ILE A 27 2.52 0.88 9.87
C ILE A 27 3.53 1.50 8.91
N MET A 28 3.04 2.17 7.85
CA MET A 28 3.90 2.78 6.85
C MET A 28 4.74 3.92 7.43
N GLU A 29 4.17 4.71 8.33
CA GLU A 29 4.92 5.78 8.99
C GLU A 29 6.06 5.23 9.85
N ARG A 30 5.84 4.10 10.51
CA ARG A 30 6.90 3.43 11.28
C ARG A 30 7.99 2.90 10.36
N LEU A 31 7.61 2.30 9.24
CA LEU A 31 8.56 1.74 8.29
C LEU A 31 9.38 2.84 7.60
N LYS A 32 8.79 3.99 7.33
CA LYS A 32 9.51 5.14 6.77
C LYS A 32 10.58 5.64 7.74
N GLY A 33 10.31 5.61 9.04
CA GLY A 33 11.29 5.99 10.04
C GLY A 33 12.42 4.98 10.18
N LYS A 34 12.15 3.70 9.87
CA LYS A 34 13.13 2.62 9.96
C LYS A 34 13.96 2.48 8.68
N TYR A 35 13.34 2.70 7.52
CA TYR A 35 13.97 2.55 6.21
C TYR A 35 13.90 3.88 5.46
N ASP A 36 15.01 4.59 5.40
CA ASP A 36 15.07 5.91 4.75
C ASP A 36 14.96 5.85 3.22
N PHE A 37 15.18 4.68 2.64
CA PHE A 37 15.02 4.47 1.20
C PHE A 37 13.56 4.24 0.79
N LEU A 38 12.64 4.13 1.73
CA LEU A 38 11.24 3.81 1.46
C LEU A 38 10.45 5.04 1.03
N GLU A 39 9.80 4.94 -0.13
CA GLU A 39 8.90 5.98 -0.63
C GLU A 39 7.47 5.46 -0.53
N VAL A 40 6.62 6.16 0.21
CA VAL A 40 5.22 5.77 0.40
C VAL A 40 4.31 6.83 -0.22
N ASN A 41 3.42 6.39 -1.10
CA ASN A 41 2.43 7.24 -1.76
C ASN A 41 1.02 6.76 -1.41
N TYR A 42 0.12 7.70 -1.17
CA TYR A 42 -1.28 7.40 -0.89
C TYR A 42 -2.11 7.83 -2.08
N ILE A 43 -2.77 6.87 -2.74
CA ILE A 43 -3.56 7.12 -3.96
C ILE A 43 -5.05 7.01 -3.63
N GLU A 44 -5.76 8.13 -3.71
CA GLU A 44 -7.19 8.18 -3.45
C GLU A 44 -7.99 7.93 -4.72
N ILE A 45 -8.93 6.99 -4.66
CA ILE A 45 -9.81 6.68 -5.77
C ILE A 45 -11.15 7.38 -5.57
N LYS A 46 -11.47 8.31 -6.44
CA LYS A 46 -12.73 9.06 -6.40
C LYS A 46 -13.79 8.42 -7.30
N LYS A 47 -13.37 7.82 -8.40
CA LYS A 47 -14.24 7.16 -9.36
C LYS A 47 -13.67 5.78 -9.69
N LEU A 48 -14.54 4.79 -9.90
CA LEU A 48 -14.12 3.45 -10.26
C LEU A 48 -13.30 3.41 -11.56
N GLU A 49 -13.56 4.36 -12.47
CA GLU A 49 -12.81 4.49 -13.71
C GLU A 49 -11.33 4.73 -13.50
N ASP A 50 -10.97 5.37 -12.38
CA ASP A 50 -9.58 5.70 -12.05
C ASP A 50 -8.75 4.44 -11.75
N LEU A 51 -9.40 3.31 -11.48
CA LEU A 51 -8.71 2.05 -11.19
C LEU A 51 -7.85 1.58 -12.36
N HIS A 52 -8.26 1.91 -13.59
CA HIS A 52 -7.53 1.50 -14.79
C HIS A 52 -6.19 2.21 -14.95
N SER A 53 -6.02 3.35 -14.29
CA SER A 53 -4.78 4.12 -14.37
C SER A 53 -3.73 3.68 -13.35
N ILE A 54 -4.07 2.79 -12.42
CA ILE A 54 -3.17 2.37 -11.36
C ILE A 54 -2.40 1.13 -11.79
N LYS A 55 -1.10 1.32 -11.99
CA LYS A 55 -0.21 0.24 -12.40
C LYS A 55 0.01 -0.75 -11.27
N GLY A 56 -0.15 -2.02 -11.57
CA GLY A 56 0.07 -3.09 -10.59
C GLY A 56 -1.17 -3.50 -9.79
N LEU A 57 -2.28 -2.79 -9.96
CA LEU A 57 -3.51 -3.13 -9.25
C LEU A 57 -4.21 -4.30 -9.94
N GLU A 58 -4.29 -5.44 -9.27
CA GLU A 58 -4.90 -6.65 -9.79
C GLU A 58 -6.24 -6.97 -9.13
N VAL A 59 -6.32 -6.77 -7.82
CA VAL A 59 -7.53 -7.08 -7.04
C VAL A 59 -8.14 -5.77 -6.54
N GLU A 60 -9.39 -5.53 -6.88
CA GLU A 60 -10.10 -4.29 -6.55
C GLU A 60 -10.76 -4.33 -5.16
N LYS A 61 -9.97 -4.63 -4.14
CA LYS A 61 -10.38 -4.55 -2.74
C LYS A 61 -9.50 -3.51 -2.05
N PHE A 62 -10.09 -2.69 -1.20
CA PHE A 62 -9.40 -1.54 -0.63
C PHE A 62 -9.42 -1.56 0.89
N PRO A 63 -8.38 -1.02 1.53
CA PRO A 63 -7.18 -0.46 0.91
C PRO A 63 -6.27 -1.55 0.31
N ALA A 64 -5.59 -1.22 -0.76
CA ALA A 64 -4.65 -2.12 -1.42
C ALA A 64 -3.21 -1.61 -1.24
N ILE A 65 -2.26 -2.53 -1.11
CA ILE A 65 -0.84 -2.20 -0.98
C ILE A 65 -0.10 -2.74 -2.18
N ILE A 66 0.59 -1.85 -2.90
CA ILE A 66 1.37 -2.19 -4.07
C ILE A 66 2.83 -1.81 -3.79
N ILE A 67 3.75 -2.76 -3.89
CA ILE A 67 5.18 -2.53 -3.69
C ILE A 67 5.91 -2.74 -5.01
N ASP A 68 6.56 -1.67 -5.50
CA ASP A 68 7.26 -1.67 -6.79
C ASP A 68 6.43 -2.25 -7.94
N GLY A 69 5.14 -1.90 -7.99
CA GLY A 69 4.24 -2.32 -9.04
C GLY A 69 3.62 -3.70 -8.85
N GLU A 70 3.85 -4.35 -7.70
CA GLU A 70 3.29 -5.67 -7.39
C GLU A 70 2.32 -5.54 -6.23
N GLN A 71 1.08 -6.00 -6.42
CA GLN A 71 0.07 -5.96 -5.37
C GLN A 71 0.35 -7.02 -4.31
N ILE A 72 0.55 -6.57 -3.07
CA ILE A 72 0.91 -7.44 -1.94
C ILE A 72 -0.31 -7.81 -1.10
N SER A 73 -1.22 -6.86 -0.91
CA SER A 73 -2.43 -7.13 -0.15
C SER A 73 -3.60 -6.30 -0.67
N ALA A 74 -4.81 -6.73 -0.35
CA ALA A 74 -6.02 -6.04 -0.79
C ALA A 74 -7.12 -6.25 0.25
N GLY A 75 -7.58 -5.14 0.86
CA GLY A 75 -8.70 -5.15 1.80
C GLY A 75 -8.44 -5.81 3.14
N THR A 76 -7.18 -6.08 3.48
CA THR A 76 -6.82 -6.75 4.73
C THR A 76 -5.67 -6.02 5.43
N ILE A 77 -5.48 -6.33 6.72
CA ILE A 77 -4.34 -5.81 7.47
C ILE A 77 -3.16 -6.74 7.18
N PRO A 78 -2.08 -6.23 6.55
CA PRO A 78 -0.94 -7.08 6.22
C PRO A 78 -0.08 -7.39 7.45
N ASP A 79 0.67 -8.49 7.36
CA ASP A 79 1.66 -8.85 8.36
C ASP A 79 2.89 -7.94 8.18
N ILE A 80 3.26 -7.22 9.23
CA ILE A 80 4.40 -6.30 9.19
C ILE A 80 5.70 -7.04 8.81
N GLY A 81 5.90 -8.23 9.35
CA GLY A 81 7.09 -9.04 9.04
C GLY A 81 7.19 -9.39 7.57
N GLU A 82 6.06 -9.72 6.94
CA GLU A 82 6.03 -10.04 5.52
C GLU A 82 6.33 -8.80 4.68
N ILE A 83 5.77 -7.64 5.06
CA ILE A 83 6.03 -6.38 4.36
C ILE A 83 7.52 -6.03 4.44
N GLU A 84 8.13 -6.14 5.61
CA GLU A 84 9.56 -5.85 5.78
C GLU A 84 10.41 -6.79 4.95
N LYS A 85 10.04 -8.06 4.87
CA LYS A 85 10.75 -9.05 4.06
C LYS A 85 10.68 -8.69 2.58
N ILE A 86 9.50 -8.30 2.09
CA ILE A 86 9.31 -7.91 0.70
C ILE A 86 10.10 -6.64 0.38
N ILE A 87 10.06 -5.65 1.27
CA ILE A 87 10.80 -4.39 1.10
C ILE A 87 12.30 -4.69 1.01
N SER A 88 12.82 -5.55 1.87
CA SER A 88 14.24 -5.93 1.86
C SER A 88 14.63 -6.62 0.57
N LEU A 89 13.78 -7.52 0.06
CA LEU A 89 14.03 -8.22 -1.20
C LEU A 89 14.02 -7.26 -2.39
N LYS A 90 13.06 -6.33 -2.42
CA LYS A 90 12.97 -5.34 -3.52
C LYS A 90 14.16 -4.37 -3.50
N TYR A 91 14.62 -4.01 -2.32
CA TYR A 91 15.77 -3.11 -2.20
C TYR A 91 17.06 -3.72 -2.74
N ARG A 92 17.18 -5.03 -2.65
CA ARG A 92 18.37 -5.76 -3.12
C ARG A 92 18.37 -5.99 -4.63
N GLU A 93 17.21 -5.85 -5.26
CA GLU A 93 17.10 -5.97 -6.73
C GLU A 93 17.53 -4.63 -7.36
#